data_a1fb705112262925870c96a61dae2226
#
_entry.id   a1fb705112262925870c96a61dae2226
#
_cell.length_a   1.000
_cell.length_b   1.000
_cell.length_c   1.000
_cell.angle_alpha   90.00
_cell.angle_beta   90.00
_cell.angle_gamma   90.00
#
_symmetry.space_group_name_H-M   'P 1'
#
loop_
_entity.id
_entity.type
_entity.pdbx_description
1 polymer ?
#
loop_
_entity_poly.entity_id
_entity_poly.type
_entity_poly.pdbx_seq_one_letter_code
_entity_poly.pdbx_strand_id
1 'polypeptide(L)'
;MLKGDQAAFEVFAKWRDAPANAFGSKNNPGVISEQDKARYTLIHDELVEAAEAARSSLPVPETVEIKRMNFSPQYGARGHRPVDVWVSLCGTGSEEFARMPQIYAIASERGLEMGLAISISENDYHDLAVKTRNRTIVPLINRKLPLPEDERAVELSDYLEREGGWHFNSKARLSPGEDGFDEWTSLTDLIETTKISGTDKGGGSICKFFSLEGLESLSLDEEFSRMANAFHPILMGCLPNSWDTQLVATHRKVDELSDEVTFDPSDLTDARDKVLREIAQRRGQKKFRQALLKAYDGACAISQTRVEPVLEAAHITPYLGEYTNHITNGLLLRNDLHTLFDLHLIKINPTSSKVEISSTLAATPYWDYHNRRLSLPHKATDRPSYLALEEHYNAS
;
A
#
# COMPACT_ATOMS: atom_id res chain seq x y z
N MET A 1 -20.82 23.57 11.15
CA MET A 1 -20.84 23.71 12.60
C MET A 1 -21.26 22.38 13.13
N LEU A 2 -20.33 21.62 13.74
CA LEU A 2 -20.79 20.59 14.68
C LEU A 2 -21.57 21.39 15.69
N LYS A 3 -22.86 21.57 15.44
CA LYS A 3 -23.75 22.37 16.29
C LYS A 3 -23.83 21.67 17.64
N GLY A 4 -22.83 22.02 18.47
CA GLY A 4 -22.35 21.34 19.63
C GLY A 4 -23.44 21.05 20.63
N ASP A 5 -24.08 19.95 20.35
CA ASP A 5 -24.64 19.23 21.47
C ASP A 5 -23.51 18.34 22.00
N GLN A 6 -22.71 18.82 22.98
CA GLN A 6 -21.75 17.98 23.70
C GLN A 6 -22.42 16.66 24.11
N ALA A 7 -23.72 16.68 24.38
CA ALA A 7 -24.51 15.49 24.62
C ALA A 7 -24.58 14.51 23.41
N ALA A 8 -24.33 14.97 22.18
CA ALA A 8 -24.25 14.06 21.06
C ALA A 8 -22.99 13.16 21.15
N PHE A 9 -21.90 13.72 21.63
CA PHE A 9 -20.64 12.95 21.82
C PHE A 9 -20.70 12.02 23.04
N GLU A 10 -21.54 12.28 24.02
CA GLU A 10 -21.77 11.37 25.16
C GLU A 10 -22.27 9.99 24.71
N VAL A 11 -22.85 9.87 23.51
CA VAL A 11 -23.30 8.60 22.97
C VAL A 11 -22.15 7.60 22.82
N PHE A 12 -20.95 8.06 22.50
CA PHE A 12 -19.79 7.19 22.32
C PHE A 12 -19.34 6.57 23.65
N ALA A 13 -19.23 7.37 24.72
CA ALA A 13 -18.92 6.88 26.05
C ALA A 13 -20.00 5.91 26.56
N LYS A 14 -21.27 6.30 26.41
CA LYS A 14 -22.41 5.46 26.78
C LYS A 14 -22.39 4.12 26.07
N TRP A 15 -22.03 4.09 24.80
CA TRP A 15 -22.00 2.86 24.02
C TRP A 15 -20.74 2.04 24.28
N ARG A 16 -19.61 2.65 24.59
CA ARG A 16 -18.41 1.92 25.03
C ARG A 16 -18.71 1.09 26.29
N ASP A 17 -19.42 1.66 27.25
CA ASP A 17 -19.69 1.07 28.55
C ASP A 17 -20.96 0.17 28.56
N ALA A 18 -21.72 0.19 27.47
CA ALA A 18 -22.92 -0.63 27.35
C ALA A 18 -22.60 -2.13 27.26
N PRO A 19 -23.43 -3.02 27.82
CA PRO A 19 -23.27 -4.45 27.68
C PRO A 19 -23.39 -4.86 26.20
N ALA A 20 -22.64 -5.91 25.80
CA ALA A 20 -22.58 -6.36 24.39
C ALA A 20 -23.97 -6.67 23.77
N ASN A 21 -24.91 -7.14 24.59
CA ASN A 21 -26.27 -7.43 24.14
C ASN A 21 -27.14 -6.18 23.89
N ALA A 22 -26.71 -5.00 24.31
CA ALA A 22 -27.43 -3.77 24.06
C ALA A 22 -27.49 -3.38 22.58
N PHE A 23 -26.54 -3.86 21.78
CA PHE A 23 -26.43 -3.52 20.34
C PHE A 23 -27.20 -4.47 19.42
N GLY A 24 -27.79 -5.51 19.97
CA GLY A 24 -28.56 -6.46 19.20
C GLY A 24 -27.73 -7.41 18.34
N SER A 25 -28.43 -8.26 17.62
CA SER A 25 -27.89 -9.21 16.65
C SER A 25 -28.83 -9.28 15.45
N LYS A 26 -28.44 -10.03 14.41
CA LYS A 26 -29.27 -10.26 13.21
C LYS A 26 -30.69 -10.70 13.55
N ASN A 27 -30.87 -11.45 14.65
CA ASN A 27 -32.14 -12.03 15.07
C ASN A 27 -32.76 -11.36 16.31
N ASN A 28 -32.07 -10.37 16.90
CA ASN A 28 -32.53 -9.67 18.10
C ASN A 28 -32.08 -8.20 18.02
N PRO A 29 -32.95 -7.28 17.60
CA PRO A 29 -32.64 -5.87 17.61
C PRO A 29 -32.34 -5.42 19.04
N GLY A 30 -31.17 -4.87 19.28
CA GLY A 30 -30.74 -4.40 20.61
C GLY A 30 -31.61 -3.26 21.17
N VAL A 31 -31.29 -2.85 22.38
CA VAL A 31 -31.98 -1.80 23.13
C VAL A 31 -31.22 -0.49 23.03
N ILE A 32 -30.88 -0.05 21.81
CA ILE A 32 -30.31 1.28 21.58
C ILE A 32 -31.47 2.26 21.43
N SER A 33 -31.44 3.37 22.18
CA SER A 33 -32.51 4.38 22.07
C SER A 33 -32.49 5.07 20.71
N GLU A 34 -33.67 5.41 20.19
CA GLU A 34 -33.76 6.17 18.94
C GLU A 34 -33.14 7.60 19.08
N GLN A 35 -33.13 8.14 20.28
CA GLN A 35 -32.46 9.41 20.55
C GLN A 35 -30.94 9.31 20.40
N ASP A 36 -30.33 8.25 20.92
CA ASP A 36 -28.87 8.00 20.75
C ASP A 36 -28.50 7.76 19.29
N LYS A 37 -29.35 7.04 18.56
CA LYS A 37 -29.16 6.87 17.11
C LYS A 37 -29.24 8.20 16.36
N ALA A 38 -30.21 9.03 16.70
CA ALA A 38 -30.35 10.34 16.08
C ALA A 38 -29.12 11.23 16.35
N ARG A 39 -28.59 11.21 17.57
CA ARG A 39 -27.37 11.96 17.91
C ARG A 39 -26.14 11.45 17.13
N TYR A 40 -25.94 10.14 17.05
CA TYR A 40 -24.90 9.54 16.24
C TYR A 40 -25.03 9.92 14.76
N THR A 41 -26.23 9.82 14.22
CA THR A 41 -26.52 10.16 12.83
C THR A 41 -26.23 11.62 12.52
N LEU A 42 -26.54 12.53 13.45
CA LEU A 42 -26.25 13.95 13.30
C LEU A 42 -24.74 14.19 13.12
N ILE A 43 -23.92 13.59 13.98
CA ILE A 43 -22.44 13.70 13.87
C ILE A 43 -21.96 13.11 12.56
N HIS A 44 -22.47 11.91 12.19
CA HIS A 44 -22.14 11.26 10.94
C HIS A 44 -22.43 12.15 9.74
N ASP A 45 -23.61 12.75 9.67
CA ASP A 45 -24.02 13.53 8.52
C ASP A 45 -23.22 14.83 8.41
N GLU A 46 -22.91 15.50 9.53
CA GLU A 46 -22.02 16.67 9.54
C GLU A 46 -20.59 16.32 9.06
N LEU A 47 -20.05 15.15 9.46
CA LEU A 47 -18.76 14.70 8.95
C LEU A 47 -18.78 14.41 7.44
N VAL A 48 -19.88 13.83 6.94
CA VAL A 48 -20.05 13.57 5.51
C VAL A 48 -20.15 14.87 4.72
N GLU A 49 -20.94 15.86 5.21
CA GLU A 49 -21.05 17.18 4.58
C GLU A 49 -19.67 17.87 4.52
N ALA A 50 -18.92 17.84 5.62
CA ALA A 50 -17.56 18.40 5.65
C ALA A 50 -16.61 17.67 4.68
N ALA A 51 -16.72 16.34 4.54
CA ALA A 51 -15.92 15.59 3.61
C ALA A 51 -16.26 15.92 2.14
N GLU A 52 -17.53 16.13 1.81
CA GLU A 52 -17.95 16.58 0.47
C GLU A 52 -17.45 18.00 0.17
N ALA A 53 -17.50 18.91 1.14
CA ALA A 53 -16.96 20.26 1.01
C ALA A 53 -15.44 20.20 0.80
N ALA A 54 -14.74 19.43 1.63
CA ALA A 54 -13.30 19.24 1.53
C ALA A 54 -12.89 18.65 0.18
N ARG A 55 -13.55 17.58 -0.28
CA ARG A 55 -13.32 17.00 -1.60
C ARG A 55 -13.53 18.02 -2.72
N SER A 56 -14.63 18.78 -2.65
CA SER A 56 -14.97 19.77 -3.67
C SER A 56 -13.97 20.94 -3.72
N SER A 57 -13.25 21.21 -2.64
CA SER A 57 -12.23 22.27 -2.56
C SER A 57 -10.87 21.85 -3.13
N LEU A 58 -10.66 20.54 -3.41
CA LEU A 58 -9.38 20.03 -3.93
C LEU A 58 -9.15 20.48 -5.37
N PRO A 59 -7.89 20.61 -5.81
CA PRO A 59 -7.54 20.96 -7.20
C PRO A 59 -8.11 20.01 -8.24
N VAL A 60 -8.21 18.70 -7.91
CA VAL A 60 -8.70 17.63 -8.79
C VAL A 60 -9.62 16.69 -8.00
N PRO A 61 -10.88 17.09 -7.73
CA PRO A 61 -11.79 16.36 -6.85
C PRO A 61 -12.09 14.91 -7.27
N GLU A 62 -12.05 14.62 -8.56
CA GLU A 62 -12.33 13.30 -9.15
C GLU A 62 -11.26 12.25 -8.82
N THR A 63 -10.08 12.65 -8.39
CA THR A 63 -9.01 11.74 -7.96
C THR A 63 -9.20 11.17 -6.57
N VAL A 64 -10.19 11.70 -5.85
CA VAL A 64 -10.45 11.38 -4.46
C VAL A 64 -11.91 10.93 -4.28
N GLU A 65 -12.09 9.84 -3.55
CA GLU A 65 -13.41 9.35 -3.14
C GLU A 65 -13.59 9.45 -1.62
N ILE A 66 -14.84 9.57 -1.19
CA ILE A 66 -15.19 9.61 0.23
C ILE A 66 -15.54 8.19 0.67
N LYS A 67 -14.85 7.70 1.70
CA LYS A 67 -15.23 6.52 2.46
C LYS A 67 -15.81 6.98 3.80
N ARG A 68 -16.85 6.30 4.25
CA ARG A 68 -17.55 6.64 5.49
C ARG A 68 -17.96 5.38 6.23
N MET A 69 -18.08 5.53 7.53
CA MET A 69 -18.66 4.48 8.35
C MET A 69 -20.18 4.42 8.11
N ASN A 70 -20.66 3.25 7.76
CA ASN A 70 -22.08 3.01 7.62
C ASN A 70 -22.65 2.57 8.99
N PHE A 71 -23.58 3.33 9.54
CA PHE A 71 -24.31 2.88 10.71
C PHE A 71 -25.14 1.65 10.37
N SER A 72 -24.92 0.57 11.11
CA SER A 72 -25.75 -0.62 11.01
C SER A 72 -26.52 -0.82 12.30
N PRO A 73 -27.85 -0.96 12.26
CA PRO A 73 -28.65 -1.26 13.46
C PRO A 73 -28.30 -2.63 14.06
N GLN A 74 -27.44 -3.41 13.38
CA GLN A 74 -26.93 -4.71 13.85
C GLN A 74 -25.52 -4.61 14.45
N TYR A 75 -25.05 -3.40 14.73
CA TYR A 75 -23.80 -3.19 15.45
C TYR A 75 -23.82 -3.97 16.76
N GLY A 76 -22.83 -4.82 16.96
CA GLY A 76 -22.71 -5.68 18.12
C GLY A 76 -22.90 -7.18 17.83
N ALA A 77 -23.43 -7.57 16.67
CA ALA A 77 -23.54 -8.99 16.28
C ALA A 77 -22.18 -9.73 16.26
N ARG A 78 -21.06 -8.98 16.23
CA ARG A 78 -19.67 -9.47 16.28
C ARG A 78 -18.87 -8.83 17.43
N GLY A 79 -19.53 -8.26 18.44
CA GLY A 79 -18.85 -7.57 19.56
C GLY A 79 -18.32 -6.18 19.24
N HIS A 80 -18.55 -5.64 18.04
CA HIS A 80 -18.14 -4.28 17.69
C HIS A 80 -19.13 -3.27 18.27
N ARG A 81 -18.61 -2.27 18.95
CA ARG A 81 -19.37 -1.14 19.50
C ARG A 81 -19.09 0.09 18.66
N PRO A 82 -20.09 0.90 18.30
CA PRO A 82 -19.90 2.14 17.56
C PRO A 82 -19.40 3.26 18.52
N VAL A 83 -18.14 3.12 18.95
CA VAL A 83 -17.47 4.04 19.88
C VAL A 83 -16.89 5.27 19.18
N ASP A 84 -16.94 5.27 17.86
CA ASP A 84 -16.54 6.39 17.01
C ASP A 84 -17.40 6.43 15.74
N VAL A 85 -17.27 7.52 14.99
CA VAL A 85 -17.76 7.66 13.63
C VAL A 85 -16.71 8.41 12.81
N TRP A 86 -16.51 7.99 11.56
CA TRP A 86 -15.45 8.53 10.75
C TRP A 86 -15.86 8.70 9.29
N VAL A 87 -15.15 9.62 8.64
CA VAL A 87 -15.09 9.79 7.18
C VAL A 87 -13.65 9.88 6.75
N SER A 88 -13.35 9.51 5.52
CA SER A 88 -12.03 9.70 4.95
C SER A 88 -12.07 10.01 3.46
N LEU A 89 -11.09 10.76 3.01
CA LEU A 89 -10.78 11.04 1.62
C LEU A 89 -9.64 10.11 1.19
N CYS A 90 -9.90 9.24 0.24
CA CYS A 90 -8.96 8.24 -0.27
C CYS A 90 -8.79 8.39 -1.77
N GLY A 91 -7.70 7.88 -2.32
CA GLY A 91 -7.55 7.81 -3.78
C GLY A 91 -8.65 6.99 -4.43
N THR A 92 -9.15 7.45 -5.56
CA THR A 92 -10.22 6.78 -6.34
C THR A 92 -9.81 5.36 -6.72
N GLY A 93 -10.73 4.40 -6.55
CA GLY A 93 -10.51 2.98 -6.87
C GLY A 93 -9.72 2.20 -5.81
N SER A 94 -9.51 2.75 -4.62
CA SER A 94 -8.86 2.07 -3.51
C SER A 94 -9.80 1.03 -2.89
N GLU A 95 -9.72 -0.24 -3.32
CA GLU A 95 -10.54 -1.33 -2.75
C GLU A 95 -10.24 -1.57 -1.25
N GLU A 96 -9.04 -1.24 -0.79
CA GLU A 96 -8.54 -1.52 0.54
C GLU A 96 -8.22 -0.26 1.33
N PHE A 97 -9.14 0.69 1.33
CA PHE A 97 -8.94 2.04 1.87
C PHE A 97 -8.33 2.10 3.28
N ALA A 98 -8.63 1.14 4.16
CA ALA A 98 -8.09 1.12 5.53
C ALA A 98 -6.55 0.99 5.60
N ARG A 99 -5.91 0.61 4.50
CA ARG A 99 -4.45 0.42 4.39
C ARG A 99 -3.79 1.38 3.44
N MET A 100 -4.59 2.23 2.82
CA MET A 100 -4.13 3.25 1.91
C MET A 100 -3.99 4.59 2.62
N PRO A 101 -3.16 5.48 2.11
CA PRO A 101 -3.11 6.85 2.59
C PRO A 101 -4.50 7.48 2.53
N GLN A 102 -4.86 8.18 3.57
CA GLN A 102 -6.16 8.83 3.68
C GLN A 102 -6.11 10.08 4.53
N ILE A 103 -6.86 11.10 4.14
CA ILE A 103 -7.15 12.26 4.97
C ILE A 103 -8.46 11.94 5.67
N TYR A 104 -8.51 12.05 6.99
CA TYR A 104 -9.62 11.54 7.78
C TYR A 104 -10.13 12.53 8.82
N ALA A 105 -11.37 12.34 9.22
CA ALA A 105 -11.96 12.94 10.40
C ALA A 105 -12.70 11.85 11.18
N ILE A 106 -12.44 11.79 12.51
CA ILE A 106 -13.01 10.80 13.42
C ILE A 106 -13.58 11.53 14.62
N ALA A 107 -14.89 11.35 14.88
CA ALA A 107 -15.54 11.80 16.09
C ALA A 107 -15.65 10.65 17.08
N SER A 108 -15.32 10.92 18.34
CA SER A 108 -15.38 9.95 19.45
C SER A 108 -15.72 10.67 20.75
N GLU A 109 -15.76 9.97 21.87
CA GLU A 109 -15.97 10.59 23.20
C GLU A 109 -14.94 11.66 23.55
N ARG A 110 -13.77 11.67 22.87
CA ARG A 110 -12.70 12.66 23.09
C ARG A 110 -12.86 13.93 22.27
N GLY A 111 -13.88 14.01 21.44
CA GLY A 111 -14.07 15.08 20.47
C GLY A 111 -13.73 14.63 19.06
N LEU A 112 -13.08 15.49 18.30
CA LEU A 112 -12.76 15.28 16.88
C LEU A 112 -11.26 15.15 16.68
N GLU A 113 -10.86 14.11 15.97
CA GLU A 113 -9.49 13.91 15.46
C GLU A 113 -9.52 14.08 13.95
N MET A 114 -8.67 14.90 13.39
CA MET A 114 -8.51 15.06 11.93
C MET A 114 -7.05 15.03 11.52
N GLY A 115 -6.78 14.50 10.34
CA GLY A 115 -5.40 14.46 9.85
C GLY A 115 -5.18 13.59 8.61
N LEU A 116 -3.92 13.26 8.40
CA LEU A 116 -3.44 12.33 7.36
C LEU A 116 -2.95 11.04 8.03
N ALA A 117 -3.51 9.91 7.66
CA ALA A 117 -2.92 8.60 7.93
C ALA A 117 -2.21 8.10 6.69
N ILE A 118 -0.92 7.77 6.82
CA ILE A 118 -0.13 7.15 5.75
C ILE A 118 -0.63 5.72 5.52
N SER A 119 -0.98 5.03 6.62
CA SER A 119 -1.65 3.73 6.62
C SER A 119 -2.31 3.49 7.98
N ILE A 120 -3.52 2.94 7.99
CA ILE A 120 -4.20 2.50 9.23
C ILE A 120 -3.99 0.99 9.40
N SER A 121 -2.80 0.45 9.21
CA SER A 121 -2.59 -0.97 9.41
C SER A 121 -2.21 -1.28 10.85
N GLU A 122 -2.91 -2.22 11.46
CA GLU A 122 -2.50 -2.85 12.70
C GLU A 122 -1.71 -4.12 12.37
N ASN A 123 -0.56 -4.29 13.01
CA ASN A 123 0.29 -5.46 12.80
C ASN A 123 -0.27 -6.75 13.44
N ASP A 124 -1.35 -6.65 14.23
CA ASP A 124 -1.86 -7.73 15.07
C ASP A 124 -2.99 -8.57 14.45
N TYR A 125 -3.17 -8.53 13.15
CA TYR A 125 -4.14 -9.40 12.51
C TYR A 125 -3.63 -10.85 12.45
N HIS A 126 -4.46 -11.79 12.89
CA HIS A 126 -4.20 -13.23 12.76
C HIS A 126 -4.33 -13.73 11.31
N ASP A 127 -4.99 -12.96 10.45
CA ASP A 127 -5.18 -13.30 9.04
C ASP A 127 -3.87 -13.12 8.25
N LEU A 128 -3.39 -14.19 7.64
CA LEU A 128 -2.14 -14.21 6.87
C LEU A 128 -2.18 -13.24 5.68
N ALA A 129 -3.32 -13.16 4.98
CA ALA A 129 -3.44 -12.25 3.83
C ALA A 129 -3.29 -10.79 4.26
N VAL A 130 -3.79 -10.45 5.46
CA VAL A 130 -3.64 -9.13 6.06
C VAL A 130 -2.20 -8.86 6.46
N LYS A 131 -1.53 -9.81 7.13
CA LYS A 131 -0.12 -9.70 7.51
C LYS A 131 0.78 -9.49 6.29
N THR A 132 0.60 -10.30 5.25
CA THR A 132 1.38 -10.19 4.01
C THR A 132 1.19 -8.84 3.35
N ARG A 133 -0.05 -8.39 3.27
CA ARG A 133 -0.39 -7.08 2.72
C ARG A 133 0.26 -5.95 3.50
N ASN A 134 0.17 -5.97 4.83
CA ASN A 134 0.76 -4.95 5.68
C ASN A 134 2.28 -4.91 5.52
N ARG A 135 2.94 -6.06 5.50
CA ARG A 135 4.37 -6.18 5.24
C ARG A 135 4.81 -5.63 3.88
N THR A 136 3.93 -5.66 2.89
CA THR A 136 4.26 -5.28 1.51
C THR A 136 3.80 -3.87 1.19
N ILE A 137 2.53 -3.54 1.47
CA ILE A 137 1.95 -2.23 1.11
C ILE A 137 2.54 -1.10 1.93
N VAL A 138 2.64 -1.26 3.25
CA VAL A 138 3.11 -0.18 4.13
C VAL A 138 4.51 0.29 3.78
N PRO A 139 5.52 -0.58 3.59
CA PRO A 139 6.84 -0.15 3.13
C PRO A 139 6.82 0.52 1.75
N LEU A 140 5.96 0.08 0.83
CA LEU A 140 5.82 0.70 -0.49
C LEU A 140 5.29 2.13 -0.38
N ILE A 141 4.25 2.34 0.43
CA ILE A 141 3.68 3.67 0.68
C ILE A 141 4.72 4.57 1.35
N ASN A 142 5.40 4.08 2.37
CA ASN A 142 6.44 4.85 3.08
C ASN A 142 7.56 5.30 2.13
N ARG A 143 7.98 4.46 1.19
CA ARG A 143 8.98 4.83 0.17
C ARG A 143 8.52 5.93 -0.79
N LYS A 144 7.22 6.11 -0.94
CA LYS A 144 6.62 7.16 -1.79
C LYS A 144 6.45 8.50 -1.09
N LEU A 145 6.64 8.55 0.23
CA LEU A 145 6.73 9.83 0.92
C LEU A 145 7.80 10.70 0.24
N PRO A 146 7.57 12.01 0.10
CA PRO A 146 8.59 12.91 -0.43
C PRO A 146 9.83 12.92 0.46
N LEU A 147 10.98 13.34 -0.06
CA LEU A 147 12.12 13.66 0.77
C LEU A 147 11.86 14.96 1.53
N PRO A 148 12.52 15.21 2.68
CA PRO A 148 12.30 16.44 3.47
C PRO A 148 12.51 17.74 2.67
N GLU A 149 13.42 17.72 1.67
CA GLU A 149 13.72 18.85 0.79
C GLU A 149 12.79 18.97 -0.43
N ASP A 150 11.86 18.04 -0.63
CA ASP A 150 10.86 18.12 -1.69
C ASP A 150 9.87 19.27 -1.39
N GLU A 151 9.52 20.06 -2.41
CA GLU A 151 8.62 21.22 -2.27
C GLU A 151 7.32 20.86 -1.51
N ARG A 152 6.74 19.70 -1.78
CA ARG A 152 5.52 19.23 -1.10
C ARG A 152 5.72 18.99 0.39
N ALA A 153 6.90 18.48 0.79
CA ALA A 153 7.21 18.26 2.21
C ALA A 153 7.48 19.60 2.90
N VAL A 154 8.18 20.51 2.24
CA VAL A 154 8.45 21.87 2.75
C VAL A 154 7.14 22.63 2.96
N GLU A 155 6.28 22.69 1.95
CA GLU A 155 4.98 23.39 2.04
C GLU A 155 4.10 22.81 3.15
N LEU A 156 4.08 21.46 3.30
CA LEU A 156 3.34 20.82 4.38
C LEU A 156 3.97 21.12 5.74
N SER A 157 5.30 21.10 5.87
CA SER A 157 5.99 21.44 7.11
C SER A 157 5.65 22.87 7.57
N ASP A 158 5.73 23.83 6.63
CA ASP A 158 5.37 25.23 6.89
C ASP A 158 3.90 25.39 7.35
N TYR A 159 3.00 24.60 6.73
CA TYR A 159 1.59 24.58 7.15
C TYR A 159 1.45 24.03 8.58
N LEU A 160 2.07 22.90 8.88
CA LEU A 160 1.99 22.25 10.19
C LEU A 160 2.58 23.14 11.30
N GLU A 161 3.71 23.79 11.05
CA GLU A 161 4.34 24.71 12.00
C GLU A 161 3.48 25.95 12.27
N ARG A 162 2.91 26.54 11.22
CA ARG A 162 2.05 27.72 11.34
C ARG A 162 0.76 27.43 12.12
N GLU A 163 0.12 26.30 11.85
CA GLU A 163 -1.14 25.93 12.50
C GLU A 163 -0.95 25.36 13.92
N GLY A 164 0.17 24.68 14.17
CA GLY A 164 0.51 24.09 15.46
C GLY A 164 -0.47 23.04 15.99
N GLY A 165 -0.12 22.39 17.09
CA GLY A 165 -0.97 21.41 17.78
C GLY A 165 -1.10 20.06 17.06
N TRP A 166 -0.12 19.72 16.25
CA TRP A 166 -0.07 18.46 15.53
C TRP A 166 0.65 17.38 16.33
N HIS A 167 0.14 16.16 16.21
CA HIS A 167 0.73 14.93 16.73
C HIS A 167 1.22 14.03 15.60
N PHE A 168 2.40 13.48 15.76
CA PHE A 168 3.04 12.60 14.78
C PHE A 168 3.15 11.19 15.37
N ASN A 169 2.21 10.34 15.02
CA ASN A 169 2.00 9.04 15.64
C ASN A 169 2.47 7.89 14.75
N SER A 170 2.89 6.78 15.35
CA SER A 170 3.27 5.58 14.61
C SER A 170 2.11 4.91 13.87
N LYS A 171 0.88 5.20 14.26
CA LYS A 171 -0.39 4.78 13.60
C LYS A 171 -1.52 5.76 13.92
N ALA A 172 -2.60 5.71 13.14
CA ALA A 172 -3.79 6.51 13.44
C ALA A 172 -4.53 6.01 14.70
N ARG A 173 -5.34 6.87 15.29
CA ARG A 173 -6.23 6.59 16.42
C ARG A 173 -5.55 6.30 17.75
N LEU A 174 -4.31 6.69 17.93
CA LEU A 174 -3.65 6.61 19.21
C LEU A 174 -4.15 7.67 20.19
N SER A 175 -4.17 7.29 21.47
CA SER A 175 -4.47 8.19 22.58
C SER A 175 -3.17 8.71 23.21
N PRO A 176 -3.18 9.90 23.81
CA PRO A 176 -2.07 10.36 24.62
C PRO A 176 -1.67 9.33 25.67
N GLY A 177 -0.36 8.98 25.70
CA GLY A 177 0.19 7.98 26.60
C GLY A 177 0.20 6.53 26.08
N GLU A 178 -0.40 6.25 24.92
CA GLU A 178 -0.25 4.97 24.23
C GLU A 178 1.11 4.89 23.52
N ASP A 179 1.64 3.67 23.38
CA ASP A 179 2.89 3.42 22.65
C ASP A 179 2.75 3.86 21.20
N GLY A 180 3.69 4.70 20.75
CA GLY A 180 3.69 5.29 19.41
C GLY A 180 2.88 6.58 19.26
N PHE A 181 2.28 7.11 20.34
CA PHE A 181 1.73 8.48 20.34
C PHE A 181 2.89 9.48 20.44
N ASP A 182 2.89 10.53 19.59
CA ASP A 182 4.02 11.45 19.44
C ASP A 182 5.37 10.72 19.27
N GLU A 183 5.36 9.65 18.46
CA GLU A 183 6.55 8.87 18.13
C GLU A 183 7.63 9.74 17.47
N TRP A 184 7.20 10.74 16.69
CA TRP A 184 8.06 11.68 16.00
C TRP A 184 7.74 13.12 16.40
N THR A 185 8.72 13.99 16.24
CA THR A 185 8.62 15.39 16.67
C THR A 185 8.27 16.36 15.53
N SER A 186 8.39 15.90 14.28
CA SER A 186 8.17 16.71 13.09
C SER A 186 7.85 15.83 11.87
N LEU A 187 7.42 16.48 10.78
CA LEU A 187 7.26 15.82 9.48
C LEU A 187 8.58 15.25 8.97
N THR A 188 9.67 15.97 9.13
CA THR A 188 11.02 15.54 8.74
C THR A 188 11.41 14.26 9.48
N ASP A 189 11.26 14.22 10.79
CA ASP A 189 11.57 13.08 11.64
C ASP A 189 10.72 11.84 11.24
N LEU A 190 9.42 12.03 10.99
CA LEU A 190 8.54 11.00 10.47
C LEU A 190 9.03 10.45 9.12
N ILE A 191 9.35 11.33 8.17
CA ILE A 191 9.82 10.92 6.83
C ILE A 191 11.16 10.18 6.93
N GLU A 192 12.13 10.69 7.65
CA GLU A 192 13.45 10.08 7.81
C GLU A 192 13.35 8.69 8.42
N THR A 193 12.55 8.56 9.46
CA THR A 193 12.38 7.27 10.15
C THR A 193 11.62 6.26 9.29
N THR A 194 10.48 6.66 8.70
CA THR A 194 9.60 5.71 7.98
C THR A 194 10.13 5.36 6.60
N LYS A 195 10.67 6.34 5.87
CA LYS A 195 11.16 6.16 4.49
C LYS A 195 12.57 5.58 4.46
N ILE A 196 13.47 6.10 5.30
CA ILE A 196 14.91 5.83 5.21
C ILE A 196 15.28 4.61 6.05
N SER A 197 14.87 4.58 7.32
CA SER A 197 15.21 3.48 8.22
C SER A 197 14.40 2.23 7.96
N GLY A 198 13.25 2.37 7.30
CA GLY A 198 12.31 1.30 7.05
C GLY A 198 11.70 0.75 8.34
N THR A 199 10.42 0.86 8.52
CA THR A 199 9.70 0.28 9.64
C THR A 199 8.63 -0.67 9.14
N ASP A 200 8.47 -1.80 9.80
CA ASP A 200 7.35 -2.73 9.65
C ASP A 200 6.13 -2.31 10.48
N LYS A 201 6.31 -1.30 11.35
CA LYS A 201 5.19 -0.62 12.04
C LYS A 201 4.35 0.12 11.01
N GLY A 202 3.12 0.46 11.36
CA GLY A 202 2.18 1.19 10.52
C GLY A 202 2.80 2.44 9.89
N GLY A 203 2.23 2.92 8.80
CA GLY A 203 2.78 4.03 8.00
C GLY A 203 2.76 5.39 8.67
N GLY A 204 2.34 5.49 9.93
CA GLY A 204 2.26 6.73 10.67
C GLY A 204 0.99 7.55 10.40
N SER A 205 0.75 8.51 11.27
CA SER A 205 -0.28 9.53 11.08
C SER A 205 0.17 10.88 11.59
N ILE A 206 -0.36 11.93 10.98
CA ILE A 206 -0.23 13.31 11.40
C ILE A 206 -1.62 13.78 11.73
N CYS A 207 -1.92 14.09 12.97
CA CYS A 207 -3.27 14.45 13.38
C CYS A 207 -3.32 15.62 14.36
N LYS A 208 -4.50 16.23 14.44
CA LYS A 208 -4.84 17.29 15.39
C LYS A 208 -6.13 16.93 16.09
N PHE A 209 -6.18 17.17 17.39
CA PHE A 209 -7.36 16.95 18.21
C PHE A 209 -8.08 18.27 18.51
N PHE A 210 -9.40 18.21 18.43
CA PHE A 210 -10.30 19.29 18.83
C PHE A 210 -11.15 18.74 19.99
N SER A 211 -10.95 19.30 21.17
CA SER A 211 -11.76 18.93 22.34
C SER A 211 -13.23 19.34 22.14
N LEU A 212 -14.13 18.74 22.91
CA LEU A 212 -15.57 19.07 22.86
C LEU A 212 -15.83 20.56 23.04
N GLU A 213 -15.08 21.20 23.91
CA GLU A 213 -15.17 22.66 24.15
C GLU A 213 -14.70 23.46 22.92
N GLY A 214 -13.67 22.99 22.24
CA GLY A 214 -13.12 23.62 21.03
C GLY A 214 -14.03 23.50 19.80
N LEU A 215 -14.93 22.52 19.78
CA LEU A 215 -15.86 22.32 18.67
C LEU A 215 -16.91 23.40 18.49
N GLU A 216 -17.26 24.15 19.57
CA GLU A 216 -18.25 25.21 19.50
C GLU A 216 -17.87 26.35 18.54
N SER A 217 -16.59 26.62 18.42
CA SER A 217 -16.03 27.65 17.54
C SER A 217 -15.51 27.15 16.21
N LEU A 218 -15.52 25.82 15.99
CA LEU A 218 -14.94 25.18 14.81
C LEU A 218 -15.91 25.21 13.63
N SER A 219 -15.48 25.77 12.49
CA SER A 219 -16.14 25.55 11.21
C SER A 219 -15.52 24.26 10.61
N LEU A 220 -16.24 23.13 10.77
CA LEU A 220 -15.72 21.81 10.42
C LEU A 220 -15.41 21.70 8.93
N ASP A 221 -16.28 22.21 8.07
CA ASP A 221 -16.13 22.21 6.61
C ASP A 221 -14.93 23.04 6.15
N GLU A 222 -14.72 24.22 6.74
CA GLU A 222 -13.57 25.08 6.45
C GLU A 222 -12.26 24.44 6.93
N GLU A 223 -12.25 23.92 8.16
CA GLU A 223 -11.05 23.31 8.74
C GLU A 223 -10.66 22.04 8.00
N PHE A 224 -11.64 21.16 7.73
CA PHE A 224 -11.36 19.93 7.02
C PHE A 224 -10.95 20.19 5.56
N SER A 225 -11.55 21.19 4.90
CA SER A 225 -11.13 21.63 3.56
C SER A 225 -9.70 22.16 3.55
N ARG A 226 -9.31 22.94 4.55
CA ARG A 226 -7.96 23.49 4.68
C ARG A 226 -6.93 22.39 4.89
N MET A 227 -7.21 21.44 5.78
CA MET A 227 -6.39 20.26 6.00
C MET A 227 -6.31 19.40 4.74
N ALA A 228 -7.43 19.14 4.09
CA ALA A 228 -7.47 18.32 2.88
C ALA A 228 -6.58 18.90 1.78
N ASN A 229 -6.62 20.21 1.57
CA ASN A 229 -5.76 20.88 0.58
C ASN A 229 -4.27 20.79 0.96
N ALA A 230 -3.91 20.94 2.23
CA ALA A 230 -2.53 20.85 2.69
C ALA A 230 -1.97 19.43 2.56
N PHE A 231 -2.76 18.41 2.88
CA PHE A 231 -2.33 17.00 2.84
C PHE A 231 -2.48 16.34 1.46
N HIS A 232 -3.30 16.89 0.56
CA HIS A 232 -3.59 16.29 -0.74
C HIS A 232 -2.35 15.97 -1.59
N PRO A 233 -1.32 16.84 -1.70
CA PRO A 233 -0.13 16.52 -2.48
C PRO A 233 0.64 15.31 -1.96
N ILE A 234 0.67 15.11 -0.64
CA ILE A 234 1.28 13.94 -0.01
C ILE A 234 0.41 12.71 -0.22
N LEU A 235 -0.91 12.81 0.00
CA LEU A 235 -1.87 11.73 -0.28
C LEU A 235 -1.68 11.19 -1.68
N MET A 236 -1.72 12.04 -2.70
CA MET A 236 -1.62 11.65 -4.10
C MET A 236 -0.25 11.04 -4.44
N GLY A 237 0.82 11.59 -3.86
CA GLY A 237 2.18 11.06 -4.04
C GLY A 237 2.38 9.67 -3.44
N CYS A 238 1.65 9.32 -2.39
CA CYS A 238 1.77 8.04 -1.70
C CYS A 238 0.83 6.94 -2.25
N LEU A 239 -0.09 7.25 -3.14
CA LEU A 239 -1.01 6.24 -3.69
C LEU A 239 -0.24 5.15 -4.45
N PRO A 240 -0.58 3.87 -4.23
CA PRO A 240 -0.04 2.78 -5.01
C PRO A 240 -0.39 2.91 -6.49
N ASN A 241 0.51 2.47 -7.33
CA ASN A 241 0.27 2.32 -8.77
C ASN A 241 0.03 0.84 -9.13
N SER A 242 -0.21 0.55 -10.41
CA SER A 242 -0.45 -0.82 -10.91
C SER A 242 0.70 -1.79 -10.58
N TRP A 243 1.95 -1.31 -10.57
CA TRP A 243 3.12 -2.10 -10.20
C TRP A 243 3.11 -2.52 -8.73
N ASP A 244 2.75 -1.60 -7.85
CA ASP A 244 2.66 -1.89 -6.41
C ASP A 244 1.59 -2.96 -6.14
N THR A 245 0.45 -2.85 -6.81
CA THR A 245 -0.66 -3.82 -6.70
C THR A 245 -0.23 -5.21 -7.17
N GLN A 246 0.50 -5.29 -8.27
CA GLN A 246 1.01 -6.55 -8.82
C GLN A 246 2.06 -7.19 -7.89
N LEU A 247 2.96 -6.39 -7.32
CA LEU A 247 3.94 -6.86 -6.36
C LEU A 247 3.27 -7.47 -5.12
N VAL A 248 2.25 -6.79 -4.57
CA VAL A 248 1.45 -7.30 -3.44
C VAL A 248 0.76 -8.62 -3.78
N ALA A 249 0.14 -8.72 -4.95
CA ALA A 249 -0.52 -9.94 -5.39
C ALA A 249 0.47 -11.11 -5.52
N THR A 250 1.68 -10.83 -6.02
CA THR A 250 2.76 -11.82 -6.15
C THR A 250 3.25 -12.30 -4.78
N HIS A 251 3.51 -11.37 -3.84
CA HIS A 251 3.93 -11.74 -2.48
C HIS A 251 2.87 -12.59 -1.78
N ARG A 252 1.59 -12.23 -1.93
CA ARG A 252 0.49 -13.04 -1.39
C ARG A 252 0.52 -14.47 -1.94
N LYS A 253 0.69 -14.62 -3.24
CA LYS A 253 0.76 -15.93 -3.88
C LYS A 253 1.97 -16.75 -3.41
N VAL A 254 3.11 -16.11 -3.21
CA VAL A 254 4.33 -16.78 -2.67
C VAL A 254 4.09 -17.22 -1.23
N ASP A 255 3.48 -16.38 -0.40
CA ASP A 255 3.19 -16.73 1.00
C ASP A 255 2.15 -17.87 1.09
N GLU A 256 1.08 -17.85 0.29
CA GLU A 256 0.09 -18.93 0.19
C GLU A 256 0.77 -20.28 -0.18
N LEU A 257 1.69 -20.27 -1.13
CA LEU A 257 2.44 -21.46 -1.53
C LEU A 257 3.44 -21.92 -0.46
N SER A 258 3.95 -21.01 0.37
CA SER A 258 4.89 -21.33 1.45
C SER A 258 4.20 -21.96 2.66
N ASP A 259 2.93 -21.60 2.93
CA ASP A 259 2.16 -22.16 4.04
C ASP A 259 1.65 -23.59 3.81
N GLU A 260 1.65 -24.06 2.55
CA GLU A 260 1.31 -25.45 2.22
C GLU A 260 2.44 -26.43 2.57
N VAL A 261 3.63 -25.93 2.90
CA VAL A 261 4.79 -26.76 3.28
C VAL A 261 4.90 -26.84 4.81
N THR A 262 4.17 -27.74 5.43
CA THR A 262 4.40 -28.10 6.83
C THR A 262 5.72 -28.85 6.95
N PHE A 263 6.64 -28.31 7.77
CA PHE A 263 7.85 -29.04 8.15
C PHE A 263 7.48 -30.24 9.02
N ASP A 264 7.60 -31.44 8.49
CA ASP A 264 7.52 -32.69 9.23
C ASP A 264 8.94 -33.24 9.47
N PRO A 265 9.48 -33.16 10.68
CA PRO A 265 10.83 -33.67 10.98
C PRO A 265 10.93 -35.19 10.87
N SER A 266 9.81 -35.91 10.74
CA SER A 266 9.77 -37.36 10.53
C SER A 266 9.81 -37.76 9.04
N ASP A 267 9.54 -36.81 8.14
CA ASP A 267 9.65 -37.00 6.69
C ASP A 267 11.12 -36.90 6.26
N LEU A 268 11.80 -38.03 6.29
CA LEU A 268 13.17 -38.18 5.83
C LEU A 268 13.27 -38.33 4.30
N THR A 269 12.21 -38.09 3.54
CA THR A 269 12.23 -38.14 2.09
C THR A 269 13.18 -37.06 1.58
N ASP A 270 14.19 -37.46 0.82
CA ASP A 270 15.18 -36.54 0.25
C ASP A 270 14.49 -35.64 -0.79
N ALA A 271 13.95 -34.49 -0.34
CA ALA A 271 13.32 -33.51 -1.20
C ALA A 271 14.30 -32.83 -2.19
N ARG A 272 15.62 -33.07 -2.07
CA ARG A 272 16.63 -32.52 -2.98
C ARG A 272 16.42 -33.00 -4.42
N ASP A 273 15.97 -34.22 -4.61
CA ASP A 273 15.61 -34.71 -5.93
C ASP A 273 14.37 -34.04 -6.54
N LYS A 274 13.39 -33.68 -5.71
CA LYS A 274 12.21 -32.90 -6.12
C LYS A 274 12.61 -31.47 -6.43
N VAL A 275 13.40 -30.85 -5.57
CA VAL A 275 13.98 -29.49 -5.78
C VAL A 275 14.90 -29.50 -7.01
N LEU A 276 15.72 -30.50 -7.22
CA LEU A 276 16.57 -30.64 -8.41
C LEU A 276 15.74 -30.82 -9.69
N ARG A 277 14.62 -31.55 -9.64
CA ARG A 277 13.69 -31.68 -10.78
C ARG A 277 12.94 -30.36 -11.04
N GLU A 278 12.52 -29.66 -10.01
CA GLU A 278 11.89 -28.33 -10.14
C GLU A 278 12.88 -27.28 -10.65
N ILE A 279 14.13 -27.31 -10.18
CA ILE A 279 15.23 -26.49 -10.72
C ILE A 279 15.54 -26.90 -12.17
N ALA A 280 15.53 -28.18 -12.50
CA ALA A 280 15.74 -28.66 -13.87
C ALA A 280 14.56 -28.28 -14.79
N GLN A 281 13.35 -28.28 -14.27
CA GLN A 281 12.14 -27.84 -14.97
C GLN A 281 12.11 -26.31 -15.16
N ARG A 282 12.50 -25.52 -14.13
CA ARG A 282 12.70 -24.06 -14.22
C ARG A 282 13.89 -23.67 -15.10
N ARG A 283 14.95 -24.46 -15.13
CA ARG A 283 16.10 -24.26 -16.02
C ARG A 283 15.75 -24.44 -17.50
N GLY A 284 14.46 -24.57 -17.80
CA GLY A 284 13.85 -24.60 -19.12
C GLY A 284 14.74 -25.28 -20.12
N GLN A 285 14.26 -26.29 -20.70
CA GLN A 285 14.75 -26.95 -21.90
C GLN A 285 16.22 -26.67 -22.22
N LYS A 286 17.06 -27.60 -21.84
CA LYS A 286 18.53 -27.55 -21.95
C LYS A 286 19.02 -26.93 -23.28
N LYS A 287 18.31 -27.19 -24.37
CA LYS A 287 18.64 -26.67 -25.71
C LYS A 287 18.41 -25.16 -25.83
N PHE A 288 17.30 -24.64 -25.28
CA PHE A 288 16.97 -23.21 -25.32
C PHE A 288 17.98 -22.40 -24.50
N ARG A 289 18.29 -22.85 -23.27
CA ARG A 289 19.31 -22.21 -22.43
C ARG A 289 20.71 -22.24 -23.10
N GLN A 290 21.09 -23.35 -23.71
CA GLN A 290 22.38 -23.45 -24.42
C GLN A 290 22.44 -22.50 -25.64
N ALA A 291 21.34 -22.36 -26.37
CA ALA A 291 21.25 -21.40 -27.47
C ALA A 291 21.43 -19.95 -26.98
N LEU A 292 20.78 -19.59 -25.89
CA LEU A 292 20.91 -18.24 -25.30
C LEU A 292 22.31 -18.01 -24.71
N LEU A 293 22.90 -18.98 -24.00
CA LEU A 293 24.28 -18.86 -23.52
C LEU A 293 25.24 -18.56 -24.66
N LYS A 294 25.06 -19.24 -25.80
CA LYS A 294 25.89 -19.01 -27.01
C LYS A 294 25.61 -17.64 -27.64
N ALA A 295 24.35 -17.24 -27.75
CA ALA A 295 23.97 -15.99 -28.39
C ALA A 295 24.41 -14.74 -27.61
N TYR A 296 24.34 -14.80 -26.27
CA TYR A 296 24.74 -13.74 -25.36
C TYR A 296 26.19 -13.87 -24.84
N ASP A 297 26.99 -14.78 -25.43
CA ASP A 297 28.38 -14.99 -25.07
C ASP A 297 28.59 -15.25 -23.54
N GLY A 298 27.66 -16.01 -22.94
CA GLY A 298 27.66 -16.34 -21.53
C GLY A 298 27.48 -15.17 -20.58
N ALA A 299 26.93 -14.03 -21.04
CA ALA A 299 26.74 -12.84 -20.23
C ALA A 299 25.25 -12.50 -20.09
N CYS A 300 24.84 -12.11 -18.89
CA CYS A 300 23.50 -11.56 -18.64
C CYS A 300 23.22 -10.35 -19.53
N ALA A 301 22.08 -10.32 -20.20
CA ALA A 301 21.70 -9.24 -21.12
C ALA A 301 21.60 -7.87 -20.44
N ILE A 302 21.32 -7.82 -19.13
CA ILE A 302 21.17 -6.58 -18.34
C ILE A 302 22.43 -6.25 -17.54
N SER A 303 22.89 -7.19 -16.68
CA SER A 303 23.97 -6.93 -15.72
C SER A 303 25.37 -7.22 -16.25
N GLN A 304 25.50 -7.91 -17.38
CA GLN A 304 26.76 -8.38 -17.95
C GLN A 304 27.51 -9.41 -17.06
N THR A 305 26.84 -9.94 -16.04
CA THR A 305 27.38 -11.02 -15.21
C THR A 305 27.67 -12.25 -16.05
N ARG A 306 28.88 -12.83 -15.90
CA ARG A 306 29.36 -14.01 -16.66
C ARG A 306 29.49 -15.24 -15.75
N VAL A 307 28.68 -15.38 -14.73
CA VAL A 307 28.68 -16.50 -13.79
C VAL A 307 27.60 -17.48 -14.22
N GLU A 308 27.93 -18.46 -15.05
CA GLU A 308 26.97 -19.36 -15.69
C GLU A 308 25.94 -20.00 -14.73
N PRO A 309 26.33 -20.47 -13.50
CA PRO A 309 25.38 -21.09 -12.58
C PRO A 309 24.19 -20.18 -12.16
N VAL A 310 24.34 -18.86 -12.24
CA VAL A 310 23.28 -17.90 -11.89
C VAL A 310 22.57 -17.30 -13.11
N LEU A 311 22.90 -17.79 -14.33
CA LEU A 311 22.27 -17.35 -15.56
C LEU A 311 21.14 -18.30 -15.97
N GLU A 312 20.01 -17.72 -16.30
CA GLU A 312 18.77 -18.43 -16.69
C GLU A 312 18.28 -17.96 -18.06
N ALA A 313 17.56 -18.85 -18.73
CA ALA A 313 16.87 -18.57 -19.97
C ALA A 313 15.48 -18.03 -19.67
N ALA A 314 15.33 -16.71 -19.69
CA ALA A 314 14.05 -16.04 -19.49
C ALA A 314 13.25 -16.05 -20.80
N HIS A 315 12.00 -16.52 -20.76
CA HIS A 315 11.08 -16.36 -21.89
C HIS A 315 10.50 -14.95 -21.89
N ILE A 316 10.44 -14.30 -23.05
CA ILE A 316 9.78 -12.99 -23.20
C ILE A 316 8.26 -13.18 -23.25
N THR A 317 7.77 -14.01 -24.16
CA THR A 317 6.39 -14.52 -24.12
C THR A 317 6.36 -15.80 -23.28
N PRO A 318 5.44 -15.97 -22.33
CA PRO A 318 5.38 -17.12 -21.44
C PRO A 318 5.44 -18.45 -22.16
N TYR A 319 5.99 -19.48 -21.48
CA TYR A 319 6.08 -20.83 -22.05
C TYR A 319 4.68 -21.41 -22.30
N LEU A 320 4.33 -21.60 -23.57
CA LEU A 320 3.07 -22.19 -24.05
C LEU A 320 3.28 -23.50 -24.83
N GLY A 321 4.48 -24.08 -24.77
CA GLY A 321 4.85 -25.30 -25.50
C GLY A 321 6.21 -25.17 -26.20
N GLU A 322 6.66 -26.24 -26.87
CA GLU A 322 8.01 -26.30 -27.47
C GLU A 322 8.29 -25.19 -28.49
N TYR A 323 7.28 -24.69 -29.18
CA TYR A 323 7.42 -23.61 -30.17
C TYR A 323 7.81 -22.25 -29.55
N THR A 324 7.59 -22.06 -28.25
CA THR A 324 8.01 -20.85 -27.53
C THR A 324 9.50 -20.86 -27.16
N ASN A 325 10.20 -21.99 -27.28
CA ASN A 325 11.65 -22.11 -27.04
C ASN A 325 12.49 -21.63 -28.22
N HIS A 326 12.07 -20.59 -28.86
CA HIS A 326 12.82 -19.97 -29.93
C HIS A 326 13.79 -18.92 -29.38
N ILE A 327 15.02 -18.86 -29.92
CA ILE A 327 16.07 -17.95 -29.42
C ILE A 327 15.63 -16.49 -29.37
N THR A 328 14.78 -16.07 -30.31
CA THR A 328 14.26 -14.70 -30.36
C THR A 328 13.15 -14.44 -29.33
N ASN A 329 12.65 -15.49 -28.65
CA ASN A 329 11.73 -15.39 -27.53
C ASN A 329 12.44 -15.50 -26.18
N GLY A 330 13.74 -15.22 -26.14
CA GLY A 330 14.52 -15.39 -24.92
C GLY A 330 15.53 -14.30 -24.64
N LEU A 331 15.75 -14.11 -23.36
CA LEU A 331 16.83 -13.30 -22.79
C LEU A 331 17.68 -14.19 -21.87
N LEU A 332 18.98 -14.00 -21.89
CA LEU A 332 19.86 -14.60 -20.89
C LEU A 332 19.95 -13.64 -19.71
N LEU A 333 19.34 -13.97 -18.59
CA LEU A 333 19.29 -13.12 -17.43
C LEU A 333 19.90 -13.78 -16.19
N ARG A 334 20.41 -12.99 -15.26
CA ARG A 334 20.71 -13.43 -13.91
C ARG A 334 19.40 -13.78 -13.20
N ASN A 335 19.38 -14.82 -12.38
CA ASN A 335 18.17 -15.39 -11.77
C ASN A 335 17.26 -14.38 -11.06
N ASP A 336 17.86 -13.44 -10.33
CA ASP A 336 17.11 -12.36 -9.66
C ASP A 336 16.51 -11.36 -10.66
N LEU A 337 17.24 -11.02 -11.73
CA LEU A 337 16.74 -10.17 -12.81
C LEU A 337 15.67 -10.87 -13.65
N HIS A 338 15.78 -12.21 -13.82
CA HIS A 338 14.76 -13.02 -14.45
C HIS A 338 13.45 -12.99 -13.65
N THR A 339 13.53 -13.19 -12.34
CA THR A 339 12.37 -13.08 -11.45
C THR A 339 11.71 -11.70 -11.55
N LEU A 340 12.50 -10.61 -11.54
CA LEU A 340 11.96 -9.26 -11.67
C LEU A 340 11.38 -8.98 -13.06
N PHE A 341 11.90 -9.61 -14.10
CA PHE A 341 11.38 -9.53 -15.45
C PHE A 341 10.02 -10.25 -15.58
N ASP A 342 9.93 -11.49 -15.07
CA ASP A 342 8.66 -12.24 -15.04
C ASP A 342 7.57 -11.54 -14.22
N LEU A 343 7.97 -10.77 -13.20
CA LEU A 343 7.07 -9.93 -12.39
C LEU A 343 6.76 -8.58 -13.03
N HIS A 344 7.22 -8.33 -14.25
CA HIS A 344 7.12 -7.04 -14.95
C HIS A 344 7.67 -5.84 -14.16
N LEU A 345 8.50 -6.07 -13.12
CA LEU A 345 9.22 -5.01 -12.40
C LEU A 345 10.44 -4.52 -13.18
N ILE A 346 10.87 -5.27 -14.17
CA ILE A 346 11.83 -4.90 -15.21
C ILE A 346 11.14 -5.11 -16.55
N LYS A 347 11.17 -4.09 -17.38
CA LYS A 347 10.69 -4.13 -18.77
C LYS A 347 11.80 -3.71 -19.72
N ILE A 348 11.69 -4.17 -20.96
CA ILE A 348 12.61 -3.76 -22.03
C ILE A 348 11.81 -2.97 -23.05
N ASN A 349 12.12 -1.71 -23.22
CA ASN A 349 11.48 -0.87 -24.22
C ASN A 349 11.80 -1.40 -25.63
N PRO A 350 10.81 -1.83 -26.42
CA PRO A 350 11.04 -2.51 -27.69
C PRO A 350 11.67 -1.61 -28.74
N THR A 351 11.42 -0.31 -28.69
CA THR A 351 11.92 0.67 -29.66
C THR A 351 13.36 1.10 -29.34
N SER A 352 13.63 1.44 -28.08
CA SER A 352 14.94 1.96 -27.67
C SER A 352 15.92 0.86 -27.22
N SER A 353 15.43 -0.36 -26.98
CA SER A 353 16.16 -1.45 -26.34
C SER A 353 16.75 -1.06 -24.97
N LYS A 354 16.11 -0.17 -24.26
CA LYS A 354 16.51 0.23 -22.91
C LYS A 354 15.76 -0.57 -21.85
N VAL A 355 16.47 -0.83 -20.78
CA VAL A 355 15.92 -1.43 -19.56
C VAL A 355 15.14 -0.37 -18.80
N GLU A 356 13.91 -0.66 -18.50
CA GLU A 356 13.07 0.19 -17.65
C GLU A 356 12.77 -0.55 -16.35
N ILE A 357 13.12 0.08 -15.24
CA ILE A 357 12.95 -0.46 -13.89
C ILE A 357 11.76 0.25 -13.24
N SER A 358 10.88 -0.52 -12.59
CA SER A 358 9.78 0.05 -11.82
C SER A 358 10.30 1.01 -10.75
N SER A 359 9.61 2.13 -10.57
CA SER A 359 9.93 3.10 -9.52
C SER A 359 9.92 2.51 -8.11
N THR A 360 9.22 1.39 -7.90
CA THR A 360 9.25 0.64 -6.63
C THR A 360 10.63 0.11 -6.26
N LEU A 361 11.50 -0.04 -7.26
CA LEU A 361 12.89 -0.48 -7.08
C LEU A 361 13.89 0.69 -7.07
N ALA A 362 13.43 1.94 -7.07
CA ALA A 362 14.29 3.12 -7.17
C ALA A 362 15.34 3.22 -6.04
N ALA A 363 15.00 2.75 -4.83
CA ALA A 363 15.91 2.74 -3.69
C ALA A 363 16.75 1.44 -3.57
N THR A 364 16.80 0.62 -4.63
CA THR A 364 17.55 -0.64 -4.64
C THR A 364 18.70 -0.60 -5.64
N PRO A 365 19.71 -1.50 -5.53
CA PRO A 365 20.79 -1.61 -6.51
C PRO A 365 20.31 -1.92 -7.95
N TYR A 366 19.08 -2.39 -8.11
CA TYR A 366 18.51 -2.64 -9.43
C TYR A 366 18.29 -1.35 -10.23
N TRP A 367 18.10 -0.21 -9.55
CA TRP A 367 17.91 1.09 -10.20
C TRP A 367 19.12 1.48 -11.08
N ASP A 368 20.30 0.98 -10.79
CA ASP A 368 21.50 1.20 -11.60
C ASP A 368 21.37 0.69 -13.02
N TYR A 369 20.42 -0.22 -13.28
CA TYR A 369 20.13 -0.72 -14.62
C TYR A 369 19.10 0.12 -15.37
N HIS A 370 18.41 1.07 -14.71
CA HIS A 370 17.40 1.90 -15.34
C HIS A 370 18.01 2.76 -16.47
N ASN A 371 17.34 2.79 -17.61
CA ASN A 371 17.79 3.47 -18.84
C ASN A 371 19.09 2.92 -19.49
N ARG A 372 19.69 1.86 -18.96
CA ARG A 372 20.80 1.19 -19.64
C ARG A 372 20.30 0.46 -20.88
N ARG A 373 21.14 0.41 -21.92
CA ARG A 373 20.84 -0.42 -23.09
C ARG A 373 20.97 -1.89 -22.77
N LEU A 374 20.00 -2.67 -23.23
CA LEU A 374 20.07 -4.13 -23.23
C LEU A 374 21.25 -4.58 -24.10
N SER A 375 22.05 -5.49 -23.62
CA SER A 375 23.05 -6.16 -24.46
C SER A 375 22.33 -7.14 -25.39
N LEU A 376 22.58 -7.01 -26.68
CA LEU A 376 21.95 -7.80 -27.73
C LEU A 376 22.92 -8.83 -28.30
N PRO A 377 22.42 -9.98 -28.76
CA PRO A 377 23.22 -10.92 -29.54
C PRO A 377 23.89 -10.29 -30.76
N HIS A 378 25.12 -10.67 -31.06
CA HIS A 378 25.84 -10.16 -32.22
C HIS A 378 25.10 -10.44 -33.53
N LYS A 379 24.56 -11.67 -33.68
CA LYS A 379 23.78 -12.03 -34.84
C LYS A 379 22.37 -11.42 -34.77
N ALA A 380 22.00 -10.70 -35.79
CA ALA A 380 20.69 -10.05 -35.87
C ALA A 380 19.51 -11.05 -35.80
N THR A 381 19.71 -12.27 -36.35
CA THR A 381 18.73 -13.37 -36.32
C THR A 381 18.46 -13.94 -34.95
N ASP A 382 19.36 -13.72 -33.99
CA ASP A 382 19.28 -14.25 -32.64
C ASP A 382 18.76 -13.22 -31.63
N ARG A 383 18.53 -11.99 -32.11
CA ARG A 383 18.05 -10.90 -31.25
C ARG A 383 16.59 -11.09 -30.82
N PRO A 384 16.22 -10.59 -29.65
CA PRO A 384 14.85 -10.65 -29.18
C PRO A 384 13.83 -10.12 -30.19
N SER A 385 12.70 -10.80 -30.33
CA SER A 385 11.59 -10.36 -31.17
C SER A 385 11.02 -9.04 -30.68
N TYR A 386 10.90 -8.09 -31.59
CA TYR A 386 10.24 -6.81 -31.30
C TYR A 386 8.83 -7.02 -30.78
N LEU A 387 8.03 -7.88 -31.43
CA LEU A 387 6.64 -8.13 -31.05
C LEU A 387 6.56 -8.80 -29.67
N ALA A 388 7.42 -9.75 -29.36
CA ALA A 388 7.44 -10.37 -28.02
C ALA A 388 7.79 -9.33 -26.93
N LEU A 389 8.81 -8.49 -27.18
CA LEU A 389 9.15 -7.40 -26.25
C LEU A 389 8.01 -6.38 -26.11
N GLU A 390 7.31 -6.04 -27.19
CA GLU A 390 6.17 -5.14 -27.17
C GLU A 390 5.00 -5.68 -26.37
N GLU A 391 4.67 -6.97 -26.56
CA GLU A 391 3.65 -7.65 -25.77
C GLU A 391 4.01 -7.66 -24.27
N HIS A 392 5.24 -8.05 -23.94
CA HIS A 392 5.72 -8.04 -22.55
C HIS A 392 5.76 -6.63 -21.96
N TYR A 393 6.13 -5.63 -22.76
CA TYR A 393 6.19 -4.23 -22.33
C TYR A 393 4.82 -3.68 -21.99
N ASN A 394 3.80 -4.04 -22.78
CA ASN A 394 2.41 -3.59 -22.61
C ASN A 394 1.61 -4.45 -21.62
N ALA A 395 2.11 -5.62 -21.24
CA ALA A 395 1.51 -6.44 -20.19
C ALA A 395 1.58 -5.69 -18.85
N SER A 396 0.42 -5.63 -18.15
CA SER A 396 0.23 -4.93 -16.87
C SER A 396 0.33 -5.92 -15.72
#